data_116a5211ae01132eccf30b579c700c9c
#
_entry.id   116a5211ae01132eccf30b579c700c9c
#
_cell.length_a   1.000
_cell.length_b   1.000
_cell.length_c   1.000
_cell.angle_alpha   90.00
_cell.angle_beta   90.00
_cell.angle_gamma   90.00
#
_symmetry.space_group_name_H-M   'P 1'
#
loop_
_entity.id
_entity.type
_entity.pdbx_description
1 polymer ?
#
loop_
_entity_poly.entity_id
_entity_poly.type
_entity_poly.pdbx_seq_one_letter_code
_entity_poly.pdbx_strand_id
1 'polypeptide(L)'
;MNTIRDILQQTESAKVIANHIDYADYVALDLSVTNTDLAVESLTAAKDYEHYIQRYLDNHQAQIAFGGYKETRNLYQRSTVFKNENTDERNIHIGLDLWINEAAPIYAALEGKIHSFQYNEALGDYGPTIILEHEIEGYKFHTLYGHLSLDSLKDKSVGQKIAKGEPIAELGLPPVNGDYAPHLHFQIIIDMENKQGDYPGVCSSKTLAFYLQNCPDPNLLLKIK
;
A
#
# COMPACT_ATOMS: atom_id res chain seq x y z
N MET A 1 -6.24 10.59 -27.31
CA MET A 1 -6.90 10.30 -26.01
C MET A 1 -5.80 10.06 -25.00
N ASN A 2 -5.89 10.71 -23.84
CA ASN A 2 -4.96 10.43 -22.72
C ASN A 2 -5.12 8.97 -22.29
N THR A 3 -4.02 8.34 -21.91
CA THR A 3 -4.08 7.04 -21.23
C THR A 3 -4.44 7.25 -19.76
N ILE A 4 -4.87 6.19 -19.06
CA ILE A 4 -5.08 6.28 -17.60
C ILE A 4 -3.82 6.74 -16.87
N ARG A 5 -2.64 6.37 -17.35
CA ARG A 5 -1.35 6.82 -16.77
C ARG A 5 -1.13 8.31 -16.94
N ASP A 6 -1.47 8.87 -18.09
CA ASP A 6 -1.38 10.33 -18.34
C ASP A 6 -2.34 11.09 -17.41
N ILE A 7 -3.56 10.56 -17.23
CA ILE A 7 -4.56 11.13 -16.33
C ILE A 7 -4.06 11.12 -14.89
N LEU A 8 -3.57 9.98 -14.39
CA LEU A 8 -3.01 9.87 -13.03
C LEU A 8 -1.88 10.86 -12.82
N GLN A 9 -0.98 10.99 -13.80
CA GLN A 9 0.16 11.91 -13.72
C GLN A 9 -0.25 13.39 -13.70
N GLN A 10 -1.37 13.75 -14.35
CA GLN A 10 -1.89 15.11 -14.39
C GLN A 10 -2.85 15.41 -13.24
N THR A 11 -3.40 14.40 -12.59
CA THR A 11 -4.36 14.56 -11.49
C THR A 11 -3.67 15.01 -10.22
N GLU A 12 -4.24 16.00 -9.54
CA GLU A 12 -3.80 16.46 -8.23
C GLU A 12 -4.48 15.63 -7.13
N SER A 13 -3.68 14.88 -6.36
CA SER A 13 -4.15 14.08 -5.23
C SER A 13 -3.96 14.80 -3.89
N ALA A 14 -4.70 14.34 -2.86
CA ALA A 14 -4.34 14.62 -1.48
C ALA A 14 -3.25 13.66 -1.00
N LYS A 15 -2.52 14.04 0.05
CA LYS A 15 -1.64 13.11 0.79
C LYS A 15 -2.49 12.02 1.42
N VAL A 16 -2.01 10.78 1.40
CA VAL A 16 -2.78 9.61 1.84
C VAL A 16 -2.52 9.21 3.29
N ILE A 17 -1.44 9.69 3.90
CA ILE A 17 -1.06 9.40 5.29
C ILE A 17 -0.51 10.66 5.94
N ALA A 18 -0.83 10.89 7.24
CA ALA A 18 -0.26 11.95 8.07
C ALA A 18 -0.11 13.27 7.29
N ASN A 19 -1.20 13.84 6.79
CA ASN A 19 -1.24 14.92 5.80
C ASN A 19 -0.51 16.22 6.24
N HIS A 20 -0.22 16.35 7.53
CA HIS A 20 0.54 17.47 8.12
C HIS A 20 2.06 17.35 7.87
N ILE A 21 2.59 16.15 7.55
CA ILE A 21 4.02 15.93 7.27
C ILE A 21 4.31 16.36 5.82
N ASP A 22 5.33 17.18 5.61
CA ASP A 22 5.71 17.61 4.27
C ASP A 22 6.40 16.48 3.48
N TYR A 23 6.28 16.48 2.15
CA TYR A 23 7.04 15.55 1.30
C TYR A 23 8.55 15.73 1.40
N ALA A 24 9.03 16.89 1.86
CA ALA A 24 10.45 17.12 2.15
C ALA A 24 10.98 16.23 3.30
N ASP A 25 10.08 15.76 4.18
CA ASP A 25 10.39 14.87 5.30
C ASP A 25 10.18 13.38 4.96
N TYR A 26 10.03 13.07 3.67
CA TYR A 26 9.93 11.69 3.18
C TYR A 26 11.30 11.22 2.66
N VAL A 27 11.59 9.93 2.84
CA VAL A 27 12.81 9.30 2.32
C VAL A 27 12.48 8.01 1.58
N ALA A 28 13.13 7.78 0.44
CA ALA A 28 12.97 6.52 -0.29
C ALA A 28 13.63 5.38 0.48
N LEU A 29 12.91 4.25 0.63
CA LEU A 29 13.37 3.04 1.30
C LEU A 29 13.32 1.86 0.33
N ASP A 30 14.46 1.20 0.16
CA ASP A 30 14.61 -0.02 -0.64
C ASP A 30 14.58 -1.25 0.29
N LEU A 31 13.54 -2.09 0.18
CA LEU A 31 13.43 -3.39 0.86
C LEU A 31 13.63 -4.56 -0.11
N SER A 32 14.23 -4.32 -1.26
CA SER A 32 14.48 -5.36 -2.27
C SER A 32 15.53 -6.38 -1.82
N VAL A 33 15.50 -7.54 -2.47
CA VAL A 33 16.51 -8.60 -2.30
C VAL A 33 17.92 -8.18 -2.74
N THR A 34 18.06 -7.06 -3.44
CA THR A 34 19.33 -6.51 -3.90
C THR A 34 19.93 -5.48 -2.93
N ASN A 35 19.16 -5.06 -1.90
CA ASN A 35 19.66 -4.17 -0.87
C ASN A 35 20.61 -4.92 0.06
N THR A 36 21.91 -4.60 -0.04
CA THR A 36 22.97 -5.25 0.76
C THR A 36 22.88 -4.92 2.24
N ASP A 37 22.28 -3.80 2.63
CA ASP A 37 22.13 -3.40 4.02
C ASP A 37 21.14 -4.33 4.75
N LEU A 38 20.13 -4.86 4.04
CA LEU A 38 19.23 -5.87 4.59
C LEU A 38 19.88 -7.24 4.79
N ALA A 39 20.94 -7.55 4.04
CA ALA A 39 21.61 -8.85 4.12
C ALA A 39 22.36 -9.05 5.45
N VAL A 40 22.72 -7.98 6.14
CA VAL A 40 23.40 -8.00 7.46
C VAL A 40 22.41 -7.91 8.62
N GLU A 41 21.14 -7.60 8.36
CA GLU A 41 20.08 -7.47 9.34
C GLU A 41 19.33 -8.81 9.53
N SER A 42 19.09 -9.20 10.77
CA SER A 42 18.27 -10.39 11.07
C SER A 42 16.80 -9.99 11.16
N LEU A 43 16.16 -9.75 10.01
CA LEU A 43 14.77 -9.27 9.93
C LEU A 43 13.82 -10.48 9.81
N THR A 44 13.34 -11.00 10.93
CA THR A 44 12.48 -12.19 10.98
C THR A 44 11.06 -11.93 11.49
N ALA A 45 10.85 -10.85 12.25
CA ALA A 45 9.57 -10.49 12.83
C ALA A 45 9.19 -9.05 12.47
N ALA A 46 7.90 -8.69 12.62
CA ALA A 46 7.42 -7.32 12.39
C ALA A 46 8.24 -6.28 13.18
N LYS A 47 8.56 -6.62 14.43
CA LYS A 47 9.34 -5.74 15.34
C LYS A 47 10.78 -5.50 14.84
N ASP A 48 11.40 -6.46 14.17
CA ASP A 48 12.75 -6.28 13.63
C ASP A 48 12.72 -5.26 12.47
N TYR A 49 11.72 -5.37 11.59
CA TYR A 49 11.48 -4.39 10.52
C TYR A 49 11.13 -3.01 11.07
N GLU A 50 10.29 -2.93 12.11
CA GLU A 50 9.94 -1.67 12.77
C GLU A 50 11.19 -0.96 13.31
N HIS A 51 12.07 -1.69 14.01
CA HIS A 51 13.34 -1.14 14.51
C HIS A 51 14.28 -0.72 13.38
N TYR A 52 14.36 -1.50 12.29
CA TYR A 52 15.16 -1.16 11.13
C TYR A 52 14.66 0.13 10.48
N ILE A 53 13.36 0.22 10.23
CA ILE A 53 12.73 1.39 9.60
C ILE A 53 12.91 2.63 10.49
N GLN A 54 12.74 2.51 11.83
CA GLN A 54 12.98 3.64 12.73
C GLN A 54 14.42 4.16 12.64
N ARG A 55 15.39 3.27 12.72
CA ARG A 55 16.81 3.68 12.57
C ARG A 55 17.07 4.33 11.21
N TYR A 56 16.43 3.81 10.16
CA TYR A 56 16.54 4.37 8.81
C TYR A 56 15.99 5.80 8.76
N LEU A 57 14.80 6.04 9.31
CA LEU A 57 14.18 7.35 9.42
C LEU A 57 15.05 8.33 10.23
N ASP A 58 15.54 7.90 11.39
CA ASP A 58 16.39 8.73 12.26
C ASP A 58 17.69 9.14 11.55
N ASN A 59 18.34 8.20 10.86
CA ASN A 59 19.58 8.46 10.12
C ASN A 59 19.39 9.44 8.96
N HIS A 60 18.20 9.48 8.36
CA HIS A 60 17.87 10.38 7.25
C HIS A 60 17.15 11.65 7.70
N GLN A 61 16.90 11.80 9.03
CA GLN A 61 16.12 12.92 9.57
C GLN A 61 14.74 13.05 8.90
N ALA A 62 14.14 11.90 8.54
CA ALA A 62 12.85 11.80 7.85
C ALA A 62 11.76 11.31 8.81
N GLN A 63 10.50 11.62 8.48
CA GLN A 63 9.34 11.20 9.26
C GLN A 63 8.59 10.05 8.60
N ILE A 64 8.66 9.93 7.27
CA ILE A 64 8.01 8.87 6.49
C ILE A 64 9.02 8.27 5.52
N ALA A 65 9.10 6.93 5.50
CA ALA A 65 9.79 6.21 4.45
C ALA A 65 8.77 5.75 3.40
N PHE A 66 9.16 5.72 2.12
CA PHE A 66 8.28 5.27 1.04
C PHE A 66 9.03 4.42 0.02
N GLY A 67 8.34 3.49 -0.62
CA GLY A 67 8.94 2.67 -1.68
C GLY A 67 8.14 1.42 -2.02
N GLY A 68 8.77 0.51 -2.73
CA GLY A 68 8.29 -0.84 -2.93
C GLY A 68 7.62 -1.15 -4.26
N TYR A 69 7.24 -0.18 -5.07
CA TYR A 69 6.61 -0.49 -6.35
C TYR A 69 7.56 -1.26 -7.29
N LYS A 70 7.08 -2.43 -7.77
CA LYS A 70 7.87 -3.35 -8.61
C LYS A 70 9.12 -3.92 -7.92
N GLU A 71 9.11 -4.02 -6.62
CA GLU A 71 10.22 -4.46 -5.79
C GLU A 71 10.12 -5.95 -5.48
N THR A 72 11.19 -6.72 -5.74
CA THR A 72 11.28 -8.13 -5.35
C THR A 72 11.76 -8.24 -3.92
N ARG A 73 10.97 -8.88 -3.04
CA ARG A 73 11.20 -8.93 -1.59
C ARG A 73 11.25 -10.35 -1.05
N ASN A 74 12.09 -10.60 -0.03
CA ASN A 74 12.10 -11.83 0.75
C ASN A 74 11.10 -11.82 1.92
N LEU A 75 10.56 -10.68 2.27
CA LEU A 75 9.65 -10.46 3.40
C LEU A 75 8.45 -11.42 3.40
N TYR A 76 7.95 -11.77 2.23
CA TYR A 76 6.77 -12.62 2.04
C TYR A 76 7.00 -14.10 2.34
N GLN A 77 8.25 -14.54 2.50
CA GLN A 77 8.57 -15.93 2.85
C GLN A 77 8.08 -16.34 4.26
N ARG A 78 7.80 -15.37 5.14
CA ARG A 78 7.21 -15.59 6.46
C ARG A 78 5.78 -16.12 6.41
N SER A 79 5.04 -15.81 5.33
CA SER A 79 3.61 -16.11 5.20
C SER A 79 3.36 -17.31 4.30
N THR A 80 2.34 -18.10 4.64
CA THR A 80 1.83 -19.17 3.77
C THR A 80 0.87 -18.65 2.70
N VAL A 81 0.35 -17.42 2.84
CA VAL A 81 -0.57 -16.77 1.87
C VAL A 81 0.06 -16.68 0.48
N PHE A 82 1.40 -16.51 0.41
CA PHE A 82 2.14 -16.35 -0.84
C PHE A 82 2.78 -17.64 -1.35
N LYS A 83 2.65 -18.76 -0.61
CA LYS A 83 3.19 -20.07 -0.96
C LYS A 83 2.08 -20.96 -1.50
N ASN A 84 2.15 -21.30 -2.77
CA ASN A 84 1.37 -22.38 -3.35
C ASN A 84 2.34 -23.47 -3.83
N GLU A 85 2.13 -24.73 -3.44
CA GLU A 85 3.00 -25.87 -3.78
C GLU A 85 3.17 -26.09 -5.30
N ASN A 86 2.30 -25.52 -6.13
CA ASN A 86 2.26 -25.69 -7.58
C ASN A 86 2.35 -24.38 -8.40
N THR A 87 2.60 -23.23 -7.76
CA THR A 87 2.65 -21.93 -8.44
C THR A 87 3.96 -21.22 -8.15
N ASP A 88 4.37 -20.34 -9.06
CA ASP A 88 5.51 -19.47 -8.87
C ASP A 88 5.40 -18.63 -7.60
N GLU A 89 6.51 -18.44 -6.93
CA GLU A 89 6.63 -17.60 -5.77
C GLU A 89 6.13 -16.17 -6.08
N ARG A 90 5.19 -15.69 -5.27
CA ARG A 90 4.68 -14.32 -5.33
C ARG A 90 5.52 -13.45 -4.39
N ASN A 91 6.48 -12.75 -4.94
CA ASN A 91 7.44 -11.94 -4.16
C ASN A 91 7.72 -10.57 -4.78
N ILE A 92 7.01 -10.18 -5.84
CA ILE A 92 7.15 -8.86 -6.47
C ILE A 92 5.99 -7.98 -5.99
N HIS A 93 6.31 -6.96 -5.24
CA HIS A 93 5.36 -5.98 -4.71
C HIS A 93 4.83 -5.06 -5.81
N ILE A 94 3.53 -4.76 -5.82
CA ILE A 94 2.86 -3.99 -6.88
C ILE A 94 2.05 -2.80 -6.35
N GLY A 95 2.24 -2.44 -5.09
CA GLY A 95 1.78 -1.21 -4.47
C GLY A 95 2.92 -0.28 -4.11
N LEU A 96 2.61 0.81 -3.44
CA LEU A 96 3.56 1.71 -2.79
C LEU A 96 3.31 1.65 -1.28
N ASP A 97 4.37 1.38 -0.51
CA ASP A 97 4.28 1.39 0.94
C ASP A 97 4.79 2.71 1.50
N LEU A 98 4.10 3.18 2.56
CA LEU A 98 4.49 4.37 3.30
C LEU A 98 4.58 3.98 4.80
N TRP A 99 5.81 3.96 5.33
CA TRP A 99 6.11 3.56 6.71
C TRP A 99 6.21 4.76 7.62
N ILE A 100 5.52 4.67 8.76
CA ILE A 100 5.58 5.60 9.88
C ILE A 100 5.40 4.80 11.16
N ASN A 101 6.21 5.06 12.19
CA ASN A 101 6.21 4.25 13.42
C ASN A 101 5.20 4.72 14.47
N GLU A 102 4.07 5.22 14.03
CA GLU A 102 2.98 5.62 14.92
C GLU A 102 1.61 5.37 14.26
N ALA A 103 0.57 5.36 15.06
CA ALA A 103 -0.78 5.42 14.53
C ALA A 103 -0.97 6.75 13.79
N ALA A 104 -1.38 6.68 12.54
CA ALA A 104 -1.51 7.85 11.70
C ALA A 104 -2.85 7.84 10.96
N PRO A 105 -3.50 8.99 10.78
CA PRO A 105 -4.70 9.09 9.99
C PRO A 105 -4.41 8.86 8.51
N ILE A 106 -5.30 8.12 7.87
CA ILE A 106 -5.26 7.78 6.45
C ILE A 106 -6.36 8.56 5.73
N TYR A 107 -6.01 9.14 4.59
CA TYR A 107 -6.87 10.04 3.83
C TYR A 107 -7.11 9.52 2.41
N ALA A 108 -8.30 9.83 1.88
CA ALA A 108 -8.62 9.52 0.48
C ALA A 108 -7.76 10.37 -0.47
N ALA A 109 -7.03 9.72 -1.36
CA ALA A 109 -6.21 10.40 -2.37
C ALA A 109 -7.04 11.31 -3.29
N LEU A 110 -8.24 10.87 -3.62
CA LEU A 110 -9.18 11.51 -4.55
C LEU A 110 -10.61 11.40 -4.01
N GLU A 111 -11.51 12.21 -4.55
CA GLU A 111 -12.95 11.98 -4.36
C GLU A 111 -13.37 10.65 -4.98
N GLY A 112 -14.37 10.01 -4.40
CA GLY A 112 -14.87 8.72 -4.88
C GLY A 112 -15.97 8.17 -4.01
N LYS A 113 -16.12 6.86 -4.02
CA LYS A 113 -17.02 6.13 -3.15
C LYS A 113 -16.38 4.82 -2.68
N ILE A 114 -16.80 4.33 -1.53
CA ILE A 114 -16.38 3.02 -1.04
C ILE A 114 -16.86 1.94 -2.02
N HIS A 115 -15.92 1.26 -2.68
CA HIS A 115 -16.19 0.11 -3.52
C HIS A 115 -16.43 -1.13 -2.66
N SER A 116 -15.54 -1.37 -1.71
CA SER A 116 -15.59 -2.53 -0.82
C SER A 116 -14.61 -2.35 0.34
N PHE A 117 -14.79 -3.15 1.38
CA PHE A 117 -13.87 -3.21 2.52
C PHE A 117 -13.95 -4.59 3.16
N GLN A 118 -12.88 -5.04 3.80
CA GLN A 118 -12.79 -6.35 4.43
C GLN A 118 -11.69 -6.39 5.49
N TYR A 119 -11.80 -7.30 6.46
CA TYR A 119 -10.70 -7.71 7.31
C TYR A 119 -10.06 -8.98 6.74
N ASN A 120 -8.88 -8.83 6.13
CA ASN A 120 -8.05 -9.91 5.59
C ASN A 120 -7.12 -10.39 6.70
N GLU A 121 -7.60 -11.28 7.59
CA GLU A 121 -6.98 -11.56 8.90
C GLU A 121 -5.79 -12.54 8.86
N ALA A 122 -5.49 -13.14 7.70
CA ALA A 122 -4.39 -14.10 7.63
C ALA A 122 -3.03 -13.44 7.91
N LEU A 123 -2.13 -14.15 8.57
CA LEU A 123 -0.76 -13.70 8.83
C LEU A 123 -0.05 -13.36 7.51
N GLY A 124 0.42 -12.13 7.40
CA GLY A 124 1.09 -11.64 6.20
C GLY A 124 0.14 -11.14 5.12
N ASP A 125 -1.17 -11.07 5.39
CA ASP A 125 -2.15 -10.42 4.53
C ASP A 125 -2.32 -8.93 4.90
N TYR A 126 -3.25 -8.22 4.27
CA TYR A 126 -3.46 -6.79 4.46
C TYR A 126 -4.03 -6.38 5.81
N GLY A 127 -4.60 -7.29 6.60
CA GLY A 127 -5.45 -6.85 7.71
C GLY A 127 -6.69 -6.10 7.22
N PRO A 128 -7.19 -5.12 7.99
CA PRO A 128 -8.30 -4.29 7.55
C PRO A 128 -7.94 -3.47 6.32
N THR A 129 -8.83 -3.49 5.33
CA THR A 129 -8.60 -2.94 3.98
C THR A 129 -9.83 -2.17 3.52
N ILE A 130 -9.63 -1.01 2.92
CA ILE A 130 -10.67 -0.22 2.26
C ILE A 130 -10.27 0.01 0.80
N ILE A 131 -11.22 -0.15 -0.11
CA ILE A 131 -11.05 0.11 -1.54
C ILE A 131 -12.05 1.18 -1.97
N LEU A 132 -11.55 2.26 -2.58
CA LEU A 132 -12.37 3.32 -3.15
C LEU A 132 -12.45 3.18 -4.67
N GLU A 133 -13.61 3.45 -5.25
CA GLU A 133 -13.82 3.60 -6.71
C GLU A 133 -13.79 5.09 -7.06
N HIS A 134 -13.07 5.42 -8.11
CA HIS A 134 -12.94 6.76 -8.68
C HIS A 134 -13.35 6.79 -10.15
N GLU A 135 -13.73 7.96 -10.64
CA GLU A 135 -13.96 8.18 -12.08
C GLU A 135 -13.42 9.56 -12.46
N ILE A 136 -12.46 9.60 -13.40
CA ILE A 136 -11.85 10.83 -13.91
C ILE A 136 -11.85 10.74 -15.45
N GLU A 137 -12.37 11.74 -16.14
CA GLU A 137 -12.45 11.80 -17.61
C GLU A 137 -13.08 10.54 -18.25
N GLY A 138 -14.03 9.90 -17.53
CA GLY A 138 -14.71 8.67 -17.97
C GLY A 138 -13.90 7.39 -17.73
N TYR A 139 -12.71 7.45 -17.13
CA TYR A 139 -11.94 6.30 -16.71
C TYR A 139 -12.28 5.94 -15.27
N LYS A 140 -12.71 4.69 -15.06
CA LYS A 140 -12.90 4.13 -13.73
C LYS A 140 -11.64 3.40 -13.30
N PHE A 141 -11.27 3.59 -12.04
CA PHE A 141 -10.19 2.88 -11.38
C PHE A 141 -10.40 2.89 -9.87
N HIS A 142 -9.54 2.20 -9.13
CA HIS A 142 -9.69 2.04 -7.70
C HIS A 142 -8.39 2.37 -6.98
N THR A 143 -8.51 2.79 -5.71
CA THR A 143 -7.38 2.89 -4.79
C THR A 143 -7.63 1.97 -3.60
N LEU A 144 -6.64 1.15 -3.26
CA LEU A 144 -6.64 0.25 -2.13
C LEU A 144 -5.79 0.84 -1.02
N TYR A 145 -6.30 0.78 0.20
CA TYR A 145 -5.64 1.17 1.44
C TYR A 145 -5.61 -0.05 2.35
N GLY A 146 -4.44 -0.63 2.54
CA GLY A 146 -4.22 -1.82 3.36
C GLY A 146 -3.51 -1.51 4.68
N HIS A 147 -3.46 -2.49 5.56
CA HIS A 147 -2.84 -2.45 6.89
C HIS A 147 -3.46 -1.42 7.83
N LEU A 148 -4.78 -1.26 7.74
CA LEU A 148 -5.54 -0.30 8.54
C LEU A 148 -5.85 -0.85 9.95
N SER A 149 -6.35 0.00 10.84
CA SER A 149 -6.89 -0.42 12.12
C SER A 149 -8.25 -1.11 11.93
N LEU A 150 -8.60 -2.04 12.83
CA LEU A 150 -9.88 -2.74 12.76
C LEU A 150 -11.07 -1.77 12.92
N ASP A 151 -10.89 -0.73 13.73
CA ASP A 151 -11.91 0.28 13.97
C ASP A 151 -12.21 1.10 12.71
N SER A 152 -11.28 1.16 11.76
CA SER A 152 -11.47 1.84 10.48
C SER A 152 -12.57 1.23 9.61
N LEU A 153 -12.95 -0.02 9.86
CA LEU A 153 -14.04 -0.67 9.11
C LEU A 153 -15.43 -0.40 9.70
N LYS A 154 -15.50 0.13 10.94
CA LYS A 154 -16.77 0.45 11.57
C LYS A 154 -17.48 1.57 10.82
N ASP A 155 -18.80 1.49 10.76
CA ASP A 155 -19.69 2.50 10.17
C ASP A 155 -19.41 2.80 8.68
N LYS A 156 -18.69 1.93 7.97
CA LYS A 156 -18.49 2.01 6.52
C LYS A 156 -19.64 1.35 5.78
N SER A 157 -19.97 1.92 4.63
CA SER A 157 -21.01 1.39 3.75
C SER A 157 -20.54 1.43 2.29
N VAL A 158 -20.76 0.34 1.56
CA VAL A 158 -20.51 0.31 0.11
C VAL A 158 -21.35 1.38 -0.58
N GLY A 159 -20.73 2.14 -1.47
CA GLY A 159 -21.35 3.29 -2.14
C GLY A 159 -21.30 4.60 -1.34
N GLN A 160 -20.82 4.62 -0.10
CA GLN A 160 -20.59 5.84 0.68
C GLN A 160 -19.65 6.77 -0.08
N LYS A 161 -20.07 8.01 -0.32
CA LYS A 161 -19.25 9.03 -0.97
C LYS A 161 -18.17 9.53 -0.03
N ILE A 162 -16.99 9.72 -0.56
CA ILE A 162 -15.80 10.19 0.14
C ILE A 162 -15.22 11.37 -0.64
N ALA A 163 -14.91 12.45 0.03
CA ALA A 163 -14.26 13.60 -0.57
C ALA A 163 -12.72 13.42 -0.66
N LYS A 164 -12.07 14.08 -1.60
CA LYS A 164 -10.60 14.15 -1.66
C LYS A 164 -10.05 14.72 -0.35
N GLY A 165 -9.08 14.03 0.25
CA GLY A 165 -8.46 14.44 1.52
C GLY A 165 -9.31 14.19 2.76
N GLU A 166 -10.46 13.51 2.63
CA GLU A 166 -11.27 13.10 3.78
C GLU A 166 -10.54 12.00 4.57
N PRO A 167 -10.49 12.07 5.93
CA PRO A 167 -9.97 10.97 6.73
C PRO A 167 -10.89 9.75 6.61
N ILE A 168 -10.34 8.63 6.14
CA ILE A 168 -11.11 7.41 5.90
C ILE A 168 -10.79 6.29 6.88
N ALA A 169 -9.61 6.34 7.51
CA ALA A 169 -9.10 5.28 8.35
C ALA A 169 -7.99 5.77 9.27
N GLU A 170 -7.51 4.88 10.12
CA GLU A 170 -6.25 5.00 10.85
C GLU A 170 -5.35 3.80 10.52
N LEU A 171 -4.04 4.03 10.57
CA LEU A 171 -3.04 2.99 10.37
C LEU A 171 -3.16 1.91 11.46
N GLY A 172 -3.10 0.64 11.06
CA GLY A 172 -3.12 -0.50 11.96
C GLY A 172 -1.74 -0.83 12.53
N LEU A 173 -1.76 -1.40 13.72
CA LEU A 173 -0.56 -1.92 14.40
C LEU A 173 -0.59 -3.45 14.43
N PRO A 174 0.58 -4.12 14.56
CA PRO A 174 0.62 -5.57 14.76
C PRO A 174 -0.22 -6.04 15.96
N PRO A 175 -0.88 -7.22 15.91
CA PRO A 175 -0.91 -8.14 14.78
C PRO A 175 -2.03 -7.87 13.77
N VAL A 176 -2.93 -6.92 14.04
CA VAL A 176 -4.17 -6.68 13.27
C VAL A 176 -3.91 -6.29 11.81
N ASN A 177 -2.81 -5.61 11.58
CA ASN A 177 -2.37 -5.16 10.25
C ASN A 177 -1.68 -6.24 9.41
N GLY A 178 -1.90 -7.52 9.68
CA GLY A 178 -1.22 -8.65 9.03
C GLY A 178 0.14 -8.99 9.65
N ASP A 179 0.46 -8.46 10.83
CA ASP A 179 1.73 -8.62 11.54
C ASP A 179 2.94 -8.04 10.78
N TYR A 180 2.78 -6.84 10.28
CA TYR A 180 3.86 -6.05 9.64
C TYR A 180 4.28 -4.87 10.52
N ALA A 181 5.50 -4.37 10.30
CA ALA A 181 5.88 -3.03 10.76
C ALA A 181 4.84 -2.01 10.27
N PRO A 182 4.43 -1.01 11.08
CA PRO A 182 3.35 -0.11 10.71
C PRO A 182 3.63 0.62 9.39
N HIS A 183 2.73 0.46 8.43
CA HIS A 183 2.80 1.13 7.12
C HIS A 183 1.43 1.12 6.44
N LEU A 184 1.22 2.07 5.56
CA LEU A 184 0.12 2.05 4.61
C LEU A 184 0.59 1.37 3.32
N HIS A 185 -0.07 0.29 2.91
CA HIS A 185 0.00 -0.20 1.55
C HIS A 185 -1.00 0.57 0.70
N PHE A 186 -0.52 1.35 -0.26
CA PHE A 186 -1.35 2.11 -1.19
C PHE A 186 -1.18 1.56 -2.61
N GLN A 187 -2.30 1.22 -3.26
CA GLN A 187 -2.25 0.62 -4.61
C GLN A 187 -3.33 1.21 -5.51
N ILE A 188 -3.00 1.42 -6.78
CA ILE A 188 -3.97 1.77 -7.83
C ILE A 188 -4.32 0.50 -8.60
N ILE A 189 -5.62 0.29 -8.87
CA ILE A 189 -6.14 -0.89 -9.57
C ILE A 189 -7.11 -0.40 -10.66
N ILE A 190 -6.85 -0.75 -11.91
CA ILE A 190 -7.71 -0.36 -13.03
C ILE A 190 -8.96 -1.23 -13.05
N ASP A 191 -8.82 -2.53 -13.03
CA ASP A 191 -9.93 -3.50 -13.03
C ASP A 191 -9.83 -4.40 -11.79
N MET A 192 -10.87 -4.40 -10.98
CA MET A 192 -10.98 -5.24 -9.78
C MET A 192 -11.22 -6.72 -10.09
N GLU A 193 -11.42 -7.11 -11.35
CA GLU A 193 -11.69 -8.51 -11.74
C GLU A 193 -12.81 -9.16 -10.90
N ASN A 194 -13.84 -8.39 -10.55
CA ASN A 194 -14.94 -8.75 -9.65
C ASN A 194 -14.53 -9.09 -8.20
N LYS A 195 -13.32 -8.75 -7.77
CA LYS A 195 -12.87 -8.90 -6.37
C LYS A 195 -13.46 -7.80 -5.49
N GLN A 196 -13.64 -8.11 -4.21
CA GLN A 196 -14.18 -7.18 -3.21
C GLN A 196 -13.40 -7.30 -1.90
N GLY A 197 -13.02 -6.17 -1.33
CA GLY A 197 -12.32 -6.08 -0.03
C GLY A 197 -10.88 -6.56 -0.05
N ASP A 198 -10.43 -7.12 -1.15
CA ASP A 198 -9.09 -7.64 -1.38
C ASP A 198 -8.69 -7.51 -2.85
N TYR A 199 -7.39 -7.36 -3.10
CA TYR A 199 -6.75 -7.45 -4.42
C TYR A 199 -5.28 -7.81 -4.25
N PRO A 200 -4.65 -8.63 -5.13
CA PRO A 200 -3.24 -8.99 -4.97
C PRO A 200 -2.30 -7.78 -4.86
N GLY A 201 -1.53 -7.70 -3.77
CA GLY A 201 -0.48 -6.69 -3.54
C GLY A 201 0.90 -7.16 -3.95
N VAL A 202 1.02 -8.46 -4.23
CA VAL A 202 2.25 -9.10 -4.73
C VAL A 202 1.93 -10.06 -5.86
N CYS A 203 2.81 -10.12 -6.85
CA CYS A 203 2.70 -11.01 -8.00
C CYS A 203 3.97 -11.87 -8.18
N SER A 204 3.88 -12.83 -9.08
CA SER A 204 5.03 -13.60 -9.55
C SER A 204 5.66 -12.98 -10.80
N SER A 205 6.88 -13.39 -11.15
CA SER A 205 7.53 -12.95 -12.38
C SER A 205 6.71 -13.29 -13.64
N LYS A 206 5.95 -14.39 -13.64
CA LYS A 206 5.11 -14.80 -14.78
C LYS A 206 3.88 -13.89 -14.96
N THR A 207 3.34 -13.35 -13.87
CA THR A 207 2.14 -12.50 -13.91
C THR A 207 2.46 -11.01 -13.86
N LEU A 208 3.72 -10.63 -13.71
CA LEU A 208 4.17 -9.25 -13.55
C LEU A 208 3.67 -8.34 -14.67
N ALA A 209 3.76 -8.78 -15.95
CA ALA A 209 3.34 -7.96 -17.08
C ALA A 209 1.86 -7.56 -17.01
N PHE A 210 0.98 -8.48 -16.58
CA PHE A 210 -0.43 -8.21 -16.35
C PHE A 210 -0.62 -7.19 -15.23
N TYR A 211 0.00 -7.43 -14.06
CA TYR A 211 -0.18 -6.54 -12.91
C TYR A 211 0.41 -5.15 -13.13
N LEU A 212 1.51 -5.00 -13.87
CA LEU A 212 2.03 -3.67 -14.22
C LEU A 212 1.09 -2.88 -15.15
N GLN A 213 0.21 -3.55 -15.90
CA GLN A 213 -0.83 -2.87 -16.68
C GLN A 213 -2.04 -2.53 -15.80
N ASN A 214 -2.48 -3.46 -14.96
CA ASN A 214 -3.66 -3.30 -14.11
C ASN A 214 -3.41 -2.51 -12.83
N CYS A 215 -2.18 -2.51 -12.32
CA CYS A 215 -1.76 -1.77 -11.13
C CYS A 215 -0.60 -0.82 -11.51
N PRO A 216 -0.90 0.35 -12.08
CA PRO A 216 0.12 1.35 -12.40
C PRO A 216 0.79 1.87 -11.13
N ASP A 217 2.01 2.41 -11.29
CA ASP A 217 2.77 2.99 -10.19
C ASP A 217 1.93 4.03 -9.43
N PRO A 218 1.67 3.82 -8.12
CA PRO A 218 0.93 4.77 -7.31
C PRO A 218 1.59 6.14 -7.22
N ASN A 219 2.91 6.22 -7.42
CA ASN A 219 3.62 7.49 -7.39
C ASN A 219 3.33 8.40 -8.60
N LEU A 220 2.72 7.87 -9.67
CA LEU A 220 2.14 8.71 -10.73
C LEU A 220 1.08 9.66 -10.16
N LEU A 221 0.33 9.23 -9.15
CA LEU A 221 -0.71 10.00 -8.49
C LEU A 221 -0.16 10.81 -7.31
N LEU A 222 0.65 10.20 -6.43
CA LEU A 222 1.12 10.84 -5.19
C LEU A 222 2.25 11.84 -5.42
N LYS A 223 3.09 11.63 -6.43
CA LYS A 223 4.20 12.53 -6.83
C LYS A 223 5.19 12.83 -5.70
N ILE A 224 5.47 11.82 -4.87
CA ILE A 224 6.51 11.88 -3.84
C ILE A 224 7.86 11.90 -4.57
N LYS A 225 8.77 12.79 -4.14
CA LYS A 225 10.06 13.05 -4.81
C LYS A 225 11.21 12.43 -4.05
#